data_8243c07a6da0249515cfee12fe6baad1
#
_entry.id   8243c07a6da0249515cfee12fe6baad1
#
_cell.length_a   1.000
_cell.length_b   1.000
_cell.length_c   1.000
_cell.angle_alpha   90.00
_cell.angle_beta   90.00
_cell.angle_gamma   90.00
#
_symmetry.space_group_name_H-M   'P 1'
#
loop_
_entity.id
_entity.type
_entity.pdbx_description
1 polymer ?
#
loop_
_entity_poly.entity_id
_entity_poly.type
_entity_poly.pdbx_seq_one_letter_code
_entity_poly.pdbx_strand_id
1 'polypeptide(L)'
;MYFTKWPIALLLLLCNCWLGAQENLTGYWQPQFSFNYDVTGTYSQNFLVANRNYILEEQQFLLKGRQLDLAHFSTLKIQDNQSIALGVQYRFRSNFENKENELRFTQQYNITHKPNVVRFGHRLRVEQRITKPLTIHRFRYRWALDFPLKGENLDLGEPYFVGSFENLLSVSKGNSSQYDFRLTGQVGLQIGPTLKLQAGMEYRLEDYASSFPKNVIFLLTTAQLSL
;
A
#
# COMPACT_ATOMS: atom_id res chain seq x y z
N MET A 1 25.68 5.43 37.61
CA MET A 1 24.89 5.73 36.41
C MET A 1 24.89 4.47 35.51
N TYR A 2 24.03 3.50 35.83
CA TYR A 2 23.89 2.23 35.07
C TYR A 2 22.76 2.39 34.05
N PHE A 3 23.07 2.92 32.87
CA PHE A 3 22.09 2.92 31.76
C PHE A 3 22.01 1.50 31.20
N THR A 4 20.87 0.95 31.40
CA THR A 4 20.32 -0.35 31.06
C THR A 4 20.76 -0.90 29.71
N LYS A 5 21.54 -2.00 29.71
CA LYS A 5 21.84 -2.82 28.51
C LYS A 5 20.67 -3.70 28.06
N TRP A 6 19.52 -3.59 28.72
CA TRP A 6 18.30 -4.38 28.49
C TRP A 6 17.60 -4.11 27.16
N PRO A 7 17.50 -2.86 26.63
CA PRO A 7 16.83 -2.63 25.35
C PRO A 7 17.59 -3.23 24.16
N ILE A 8 18.93 -3.29 24.25
CA ILE A 8 19.74 -3.92 23.18
C ILE A 8 19.57 -5.45 23.21
N ALA A 9 19.53 -6.05 24.41
CA ALA A 9 19.29 -7.48 24.55
C ALA A 9 17.89 -7.87 24.10
N LEU A 10 16.86 -7.05 24.38
CA LEU A 10 15.48 -7.26 23.89
C LEU A 10 15.40 -7.13 22.37
N LEU A 11 16.11 -6.16 21.78
CA LEU A 11 16.19 -5.98 20.32
C LEU A 11 16.88 -7.17 19.64
N LEU A 12 17.95 -7.71 20.23
CA LEU A 12 18.67 -8.89 19.76
C LEU A 12 17.82 -10.18 19.91
N LEU A 13 17.02 -10.29 20.97
CA LEU A 13 16.09 -11.41 21.15
C LEU A 13 14.94 -11.38 20.13
N LEU A 14 14.42 -10.20 19.82
CA LEU A 14 13.41 -10.03 18.78
C LEU A 14 13.96 -10.36 17.38
N CYS A 15 15.22 -10.05 17.08
CA CYS A 15 15.87 -10.45 15.83
C CYS A 15 15.98 -11.97 15.66
N ASN A 16 16.19 -12.74 16.74
CA ASN A 16 16.32 -14.20 16.62
C ASN A 16 14.98 -14.92 16.37
N CYS A 17 13.85 -14.37 16.78
CA CYS A 17 12.54 -14.93 16.46
C CYS A 17 12.16 -14.84 14.97
N TRP A 18 12.88 -14.01 14.19
CA TRP A 18 12.64 -13.83 12.75
C TRP A 18 13.35 -14.85 11.86
N LEU A 19 14.34 -15.57 12.37
CA LEU A 19 15.15 -16.50 11.58
C LEU A 19 14.42 -17.82 11.25
N GLY A 20 13.35 -18.17 11.97
CA GLY A 20 12.57 -19.38 11.71
C GLY A 20 11.46 -19.27 10.65
N ALA A 21 11.18 -18.05 10.14
CA ALA A 21 10.04 -17.80 9.25
C ALA A 21 10.44 -17.68 7.75
N GLN A 22 11.64 -18.12 7.36
CA GLN A 22 12.22 -17.78 6.04
C GLN A 22 11.81 -18.67 4.87
N GLU A 23 11.11 -19.78 5.09
CA GLU A 23 10.81 -20.73 4.00
C GLU A 23 9.83 -20.19 2.93
N ASN A 24 9.04 -19.12 3.24
CA ASN A 24 8.04 -18.57 2.32
C ASN A 24 8.13 -17.03 2.19
N LEU A 25 9.34 -16.46 2.25
CA LEU A 25 9.52 -15.02 2.12
C LEU A 25 9.73 -14.60 0.67
N THR A 26 8.89 -13.69 0.18
CA THR A 26 9.08 -13.03 -1.11
C THR A 26 9.28 -11.53 -0.92
N GLY A 27 10.27 -10.97 -1.59
CA GLY A 27 10.58 -9.54 -1.56
C GLY A 27 10.28 -8.86 -2.90
N TYR A 28 9.67 -7.68 -2.85
CA TYR A 28 9.39 -6.86 -4.01
C TYR A 28 9.91 -5.44 -3.84
N TRP A 29 10.32 -4.83 -4.94
CA TRP A 29 10.42 -3.38 -5.07
C TRP A 29 9.28 -2.88 -5.94
N GLN A 30 8.55 -1.87 -5.44
CA GLN A 30 7.39 -1.30 -6.13
C GLN A 30 7.54 0.21 -6.24
N PRO A 31 8.21 0.72 -7.30
CA PRO A 31 8.16 2.14 -7.66
C PRO A 31 6.77 2.50 -8.17
N GLN A 32 6.32 3.69 -7.78
CA GLN A 32 5.01 4.24 -8.13
C GLN A 32 5.12 5.72 -8.45
N PHE A 33 4.43 6.14 -9.50
CA PHE A 33 4.16 7.54 -9.79
C PHE A 33 2.64 7.77 -9.69
N SER A 34 2.27 8.85 -9.02
CA SER A 34 0.87 9.26 -8.83
C SER A 34 0.72 10.72 -9.22
N PHE A 35 -0.23 10.99 -10.10
CA PHE A 35 -0.61 12.32 -10.53
C PHE A 35 -2.03 12.62 -10.07
N ASN A 36 -2.18 13.65 -9.21
CA ASN A 36 -3.47 14.12 -8.71
C ASN A 36 -3.80 15.44 -9.39
N TYR A 37 -5.03 15.57 -9.83
CA TYR A 37 -5.54 16.77 -10.48
C TYR A 37 -6.90 17.16 -9.87
N ASP A 38 -6.95 18.35 -9.26
CA ASP A 38 -8.19 18.89 -8.71
C ASP A 38 -8.96 19.62 -9.82
N VAL A 39 -10.02 18.99 -10.32
CA VAL A 39 -10.88 19.57 -11.39
C VAL A 39 -11.75 20.70 -10.81
N THR A 40 -12.28 20.48 -9.60
CA THR A 40 -13.02 21.47 -8.82
C THR A 40 -12.69 21.32 -7.34
N GLY A 41 -13.14 22.20 -6.45
CA GLY A 41 -12.97 22.07 -5.00
C GLY A 41 -13.54 20.80 -4.39
N THR A 42 -14.44 20.10 -5.11
CA THR A 42 -15.10 18.87 -4.63
C THR A 42 -14.80 17.64 -5.49
N TYR A 43 -14.25 17.81 -6.67
CA TYR A 43 -13.99 16.71 -7.60
C TYR A 43 -12.53 16.67 -8.02
N SER A 44 -11.90 15.53 -7.85
CA SER A 44 -10.49 15.30 -8.23
C SER A 44 -10.30 13.99 -8.99
N GLN A 45 -9.23 13.94 -9.77
CA GLN A 45 -8.79 12.78 -10.52
C GLN A 45 -7.39 12.37 -10.09
N ASN A 46 -7.14 11.06 -10.04
CA ASN A 46 -5.84 10.50 -9.77
C ASN A 46 -5.47 9.49 -10.86
N PHE A 47 -4.29 9.65 -11.43
CA PHE A 47 -3.68 8.71 -12.36
C PHE A 47 -2.46 8.09 -11.69
N LEU A 48 -2.33 6.78 -11.78
CA LEU A 48 -1.29 6.04 -11.09
C LEU A 48 -0.64 5.05 -12.04
N VAL A 49 0.68 5.04 -12.03
CA VAL A 49 1.51 4.03 -12.69
C VAL A 49 2.38 3.38 -11.62
N ALA A 50 2.32 2.06 -11.50
CA ALA A 50 3.16 1.32 -10.57
C ALA A 50 3.76 0.10 -11.26
N ASN A 51 5.06 -0.07 -11.09
CA ASN A 51 5.75 -1.29 -11.52
C ASN A 51 6.05 -2.14 -10.28
N ARG A 52 6.03 -3.45 -10.42
CA ARG A 52 6.46 -4.36 -9.36
C ARG A 52 7.55 -5.27 -9.89
N ASN A 53 8.66 -5.32 -9.16
CA ASN A 53 9.81 -6.13 -9.48
C ASN A 53 10.10 -7.05 -8.30
N TYR A 54 10.49 -8.29 -8.58
CA TYR A 54 11.09 -9.17 -7.58
C TYR A 54 12.45 -8.60 -7.17
N ILE A 55 12.77 -8.68 -5.89
CA ILE A 55 14.11 -8.47 -5.33
C ILE A 55 14.58 -9.69 -4.55
N LEU A 56 13.62 -10.51 -4.07
CA LEU A 56 13.89 -11.78 -3.38
C LEU A 56 12.78 -12.77 -3.77
N GLU A 57 13.17 -13.89 -4.37
CA GLU A 57 12.28 -15.02 -4.71
C GLU A 57 13.04 -16.31 -4.47
N GLU A 58 12.43 -17.28 -3.79
CA GLU A 58 13.04 -18.60 -3.48
C GLU A 58 14.45 -18.46 -2.87
N GLN A 59 14.63 -17.53 -1.92
CA GLN A 59 15.88 -17.23 -1.22
C GLN A 59 17.00 -16.68 -2.13
N GLN A 60 16.70 -16.31 -3.38
CA GLN A 60 17.65 -15.71 -4.30
C GLN A 60 17.35 -14.24 -4.53
N PHE A 61 18.39 -13.41 -4.50
CA PHE A 61 18.29 -12.01 -4.92
C PHE A 61 18.27 -11.92 -6.43
N LEU A 62 17.22 -11.31 -6.97
CA LEU A 62 17.07 -11.07 -8.40
C LEU A 62 16.31 -9.79 -8.66
N LEU A 63 16.60 -9.15 -9.79
CA LEU A 63 15.80 -8.00 -10.25
C LEU A 63 15.05 -8.40 -11.52
N LYS A 64 13.76 -8.76 -11.35
CA LYS A 64 12.92 -9.22 -12.46
C LYS A 64 11.57 -8.54 -12.41
N GLY A 65 11.15 -7.95 -13.52
CA GLY A 65 9.82 -7.36 -13.64
C GLY A 65 8.73 -8.42 -13.44
N ARG A 66 7.70 -8.07 -12.67
CA ARG A 66 6.53 -8.94 -12.40
C ARG A 66 5.26 -8.43 -13.04
N GLN A 67 5.03 -7.11 -12.97
CA GLN A 67 3.80 -6.49 -13.47
C GLN A 67 3.92 -4.99 -13.61
N LEU A 68 3.09 -4.43 -14.47
CA LEU A 68 2.83 -3.00 -14.59
C LEU A 68 1.36 -2.73 -14.32
N ASP A 69 1.06 -1.79 -13.43
CA ASP A 69 -0.28 -1.36 -13.08
C ASP A 69 -0.51 0.07 -13.60
N LEU A 70 -1.59 0.27 -14.35
CA LEU A 70 -2.12 1.57 -14.71
C LEU A 70 -3.48 1.73 -14.05
N ALA A 71 -3.68 2.81 -13.30
CA ALA A 71 -4.95 3.05 -12.63
C ALA A 71 -5.40 4.50 -12.76
N HIS A 72 -6.71 4.68 -12.76
CA HIS A 72 -7.38 5.96 -12.70
C HIS A 72 -8.45 5.93 -11.63
N PHE A 73 -8.55 6.99 -10.85
CA PHE A 73 -9.60 7.20 -9.85
C PHE A 73 -10.25 8.56 -10.02
N SER A 74 -11.57 8.57 -10.00
CA SER A 74 -12.42 9.77 -9.90
C SER A 74 -12.93 9.85 -8.48
N THR A 75 -12.65 10.95 -7.78
CA THR A 75 -13.02 11.16 -6.37
C THR A 75 -13.93 12.35 -6.23
N LEU A 76 -15.04 12.17 -5.52
CA LEU A 76 -16.00 13.22 -5.16
C LEU A 76 -16.00 13.40 -3.63
N LYS A 77 -15.74 14.61 -3.16
CA LYS A 77 -15.96 15.00 -1.76
C LYS A 77 -17.47 15.17 -1.54
N ILE A 78 -18.02 14.42 -0.60
CA ILE A 78 -19.43 14.50 -0.21
C ILE A 78 -19.62 15.33 1.06
N GLN A 79 -18.58 15.44 1.88
CA GLN A 79 -18.45 16.30 3.05
C GLN A 79 -16.98 16.72 3.22
N ASP A 80 -16.68 17.66 4.09
CA ASP A 80 -15.30 18.16 4.31
C ASP A 80 -14.29 17.04 4.63
N ASN A 81 -14.75 16.05 5.35
CA ASN A 81 -13.92 14.92 5.81
C ASN A 81 -14.28 13.57 5.15
N GLN A 82 -15.21 13.54 4.18
CA GLN A 82 -15.68 12.32 3.56
C GLN A 82 -15.62 12.41 2.04
N SER A 83 -15.22 11.32 1.40
CA SER A 83 -15.22 11.21 -0.05
C SER A 83 -15.58 9.81 -0.53
N ILE A 84 -16.17 9.75 -1.72
CA ILE A 84 -16.36 8.52 -2.48
C ILE A 84 -15.46 8.54 -3.70
N ALA A 85 -15.00 7.38 -4.15
CA ALA A 85 -14.22 7.28 -5.36
C ALA A 85 -14.60 6.04 -6.17
N LEU A 86 -14.57 6.20 -7.48
CA LEU A 86 -14.64 5.11 -8.45
C LEU A 86 -13.28 4.98 -9.14
N GLY A 87 -12.80 3.76 -9.31
CA GLY A 87 -11.52 3.50 -9.92
C GLY A 87 -11.57 2.38 -10.95
N VAL A 88 -10.73 2.52 -11.96
CA VAL A 88 -10.41 1.49 -12.94
C VAL A 88 -8.92 1.27 -12.93
N GLN A 89 -8.48 0.02 -12.92
CA GLN A 89 -7.06 -0.35 -13.00
C GLN A 89 -6.90 -1.49 -14.00
N TYR A 90 -5.90 -1.38 -14.84
CA TYR A 90 -5.45 -2.47 -15.68
C TYR A 90 -4.06 -2.92 -15.25
N ARG A 91 -3.89 -4.21 -15.09
CA ARG A 91 -2.65 -4.84 -14.65
C ARG A 91 -2.10 -5.73 -15.75
N PHE A 92 -0.96 -5.36 -16.29
CA PHE A 92 -0.19 -6.15 -17.23
C PHE A 92 0.66 -7.14 -16.48
N ARG A 93 0.47 -8.43 -16.74
CA ARG A 93 1.27 -9.54 -16.20
C ARG A 93 1.82 -10.43 -17.29
N SER A 94 1.05 -10.64 -18.35
CA SER A 94 1.42 -11.57 -19.44
C SER A 94 2.74 -11.18 -20.12
N ASN A 95 3.14 -9.91 -20.04
CA ASN A 95 4.39 -9.41 -20.61
C ASN A 95 5.62 -9.70 -19.71
N PHE A 96 5.41 -10.12 -18.47
CA PHE A 96 6.44 -10.30 -17.44
C PHE A 96 6.50 -11.75 -16.95
N GLU A 97 5.33 -12.36 -16.78
CA GLU A 97 5.16 -13.72 -16.29
C GLU A 97 4.09 -14.44 -17.14
N ASN A 98 4.08 -15.76 -17.10
CA ASN A 98 3.00 -16.54 -17.71
C ASN A 98 1.72 -16.50 -16.86
N LYS A 99 1.17 -15.26 -16.68
CA LYS A 99 -0.04 -14.99 -15.91
C LYS A 99 -0.97 -14.08 -16.70
N GLU A 100 -2.27 -14.27 -16.50
CA GLU A 100 -3.30 -13.46 -17.15
C GLU A 100 -3.24 -12.00 -16.67
N ASN A 101 -3.50 -11.08 -17.61
CA ASN A 101 -3.76 -9.68 -17.30
C ASN A 101 -5.04 -9.54 -16.48
N GLU A 102 -5.17 -8.45 -15.73
CA GLU A 102 -6.27 -8.26 -14.80
C GLU A 102 -6.87 -6.86 -14.95
N LEU A 103 -8.18 -6.80 -15.15
CA LEU A 103 -8.96 -5.57 -15.06
C LEU A 103 -9.59 -5.48 -13.67
N ARG A 104 -9.56 -4.28 -13.05
CA ARG A 104 -10.19 -4.02 -11.76
C ARG A 104 -11.15 -2.85 -11.84
N PHE A 105 -12.32 -3.04 -11.26
CA PHE A 105 -13.20 -1.95 -10.88
C PHE A 105 -13.16 -1.78 -9.36
N THR A 106 -13.17 -0.54 -8.91
CA THR A 106 -13.02 -0.19 -7.50
C THR A 106 -14.08 0.81 -7.09
N GLN A 107 -14.78 0.54 -5.99
CA GLN A 107 -15.60 1.49 -5.26
C GLN A 107 -14.93 1.75 -3.91
N GLN A 108 -14.85 3.01 -3.51
CA GLN A 108 -14.13 3.41 -2.31
C GLN A 108 -14.88 4.50 -1.56
N TYR A 109 -14.88 4.38 -0.24
CA TYR A 109 -15.35 5.40 0.68
C TYR A 109 -14.23 5.73 1.66
N ASN A 110 -13.95 7.01 1.86
CA ASN A 110 -12.93 7.50 2.76
C ASN A 110 -13.52 8.45 3.79
N ILE A 111 -13.02 8.34 5.01
CA ILE A 111 -13.23 9.31 6.09
C ILE A 111 -11.87 9.73 6.59
N THR A 112 -11.66 11.04 6.79
CA THR A 112 -10.43 11.59 7.37
C THR A 112 -10.76 12.42 8.61
N HIS A 113 -9.90 12.37 9.62
CA HIS A 113 -10.04 13.14 10.82
C HIS A 113 -8.66 13.65 11.27
N LYS A 114 -8.55 14.96 11.49
CA LYS A 114 -7.31 15.60 11.95
C LYS A 114 -7.59 16.40 13.23
N PRO A 115 -7.63 15.75 14.41
CA PRO A 115 -7.93 16.43 15.66
C PRO A 115 -6.84 17.43 16.07
N ASN A 116 -5.59 17.13 15.76
CA ASN A 116 -4.42 17.95 16.06
C ASN A 116 -3.41 17.83 14.90
N VAL A 117 -2.16 17.48 15.22
CA VAL A 117 -1.08 17.31 14.22
C VAL A 117 -1.25 16.02 13.42
N VAL A 118 -1.72 14.94 14.06
CA VAL A 118 -1.90 13.64 13.44
C VAL A 118 -3.22 13.59 12.68
N ARG A 119 -3.16 13.25 11.41
CA ARG A 119 -4.32 12.95 10.58
C ARG A 119 -4.59 11.46 10.56
N PHE A 120 -5.82 11.06 10.85
CA PHE A 120 -6.30 9.69 10.77
C PHE A 120 -7.18 9.52 9.54
N GLY A 121 -7.07 8.36 8.90
CA GLY A 121 -7.86 8.00 7.73
C GLY A 121 -8.45 6.61 7.83
N HIS A 122 -9.72 6.49 7.45
CA HIS A 122 -10.41 5.21 7.28
C HIS A 122 -10.81 5.06 5.82
N ARG A 123 -10.60 3.90 5.25
CA ARG A 123 -10.98 3.57 3.88
C ARG A 123 -11.66 2.23 3.82
N LEU A 124 -12.88 2.23 3.33
CA LEU A 124 -13.59 1.03 2.88
C LEU A 124 -13.47 0.94 1.36
N ARG A 125 -13.09 -0.22 0.85
CA ARG A 125 -12.91 -0.44 -0.58
C ARG A 125 -13.46 -1.80 -0.99
N VAL A 126 -14.21 -1.81 -2.09
CA VAL A 126 -14.66 -3.01 -2.78
C VAL A 126 -14.01 -3.04 -4.15
N GLU A 127 -13.42 -4.17 -4.53
CA GLU A 127 -12.77 -4.36 -5.83
C GLU A 127 -13.35 -5.60 -6.53
N GLN A 128 -13.68 -5.47 -7.81
CA GLN A 128 -13.91 -6.59 -8.72
C GLN A 128 -12.66 -6.77 -9.56
N ARG A 129 -11.96 -7.89 -9.37
CA ARG A 129 -10.74 -8.24 -10.09
C ARG A 129 -11.09 -9.29 -11.14
N ILE A 130 -11.06 -8.90 -12.39
CA ILE A 130 -11.51 -9.69 -13.53
C ILE A 130 -10.31 -10.18 -14.31
N THR A 131 -10.18 -11.49 -14.42
CA THR A 131 -9.26 -12.20 -15.33
C THR A 131 -10.07 -13.07 -16.27
N LYS A 132 -9.47 -13.65 -17.31
CA LYS A 132 -10.20 -14.55 -18.23
C LYS A 132 -10.93 -15.70 -17.50
N PRO A 133 -10.25 -16.44 -16.58
CA PRO A 133 -10.88 -17.59 -15.94
C PRO A 133 -11.77 -17.23 -14.75
N LEU A 134 -11.57 -16.06 -14.09
CA LEU A 134 -12.14 -15.83 -12.77
C LEU A 134 -12.36 -14.36 -12.45
N THR A 135 -13.48 -14.09 -11.77
CA THR A 135 -13.71 -12.81 -11.09
C THR A 135 -13.56 -13.00 -9.59
N ILE A 136 -12.72 -12.18 -8.95
CA ILE A 136 -12.49 -12.16 -7.51
C ILE A 136 -13.08 -10.87 -6.96
N HIS A 137 -13.99 -10.99 -5.99
CA HIS A 137 -14.49 -9.87 -5.22
C HIS A 137 -13.62 -9.70 -3.99
N ARG A 138 -13.10 -8.48 -3.77
CA ARG A 138 -12.21 -8.17 -2.66
C ARG A 138 -12.78 -7.02 -1.85
N PHE A 139 -12.92 -7.25 -0.55
CA PHE A 139 -13.35 -6.28 0.45
C PHE A 139 -12.14 -5.88 1.29
N ARG A 140 -11.95 -4.56 1.49
CA ARG A 140 -10.77 -4.04 2.16
C ARG A 140 -11.17 -2.95 3.14
N TYR A 141 -10.61 -3.03 4.34
CA TYR A 141 -10.65 -1.96 5.31
C TYR A 141 -9.21 -1.55 5.62
N ARG A 142 -8.93 -0.25 5.48
CA ARG A 142 -7.64 0.35 5.80
C ARG A 142 -7.84 1.43 6.86
N TRP A 143 -7.05 1.37 7.91
CA TRP A 143 -6.80 2.48 8.83
C TRP A 143 -5.41 3.04 8.55
N ALA A 144 -5.28 4.37 8.56
CA ALA A 144 -4.03 5.05 8.29
C ALA A 144 -3.87 6.24 9.23
N LEU A 145 -2.63 6.60 9.48
CA LEU A 145 -2.26 7.86 10.14
C LEU A 145 -1.11 8.51 9.36
N ASP A 146 -1.07 9.83 9.38
CA ASP A 146 0.06 10.58 8.90
C ASP A 146 0.26 11.87 9.71
N PHE A 147 1.53 12.27 9.83
CA PHE A 147 1.91 13.47 10.57
C PHE A 147 3.27 14.00 10.11
N PRO A 148 3.52 15.32 10.19
CA PRO A 148 4.84 15.90 9.98
C PRO A 148 5.79 15.41 11.08
N LEU A 149 7.04 15.12 10.74
CA LEU A 149 8.06 14.74 11.72
C LEU A 149 8.68 15.96 12.39
N LYS A 150 8.37 17.17 11.92
CA LYS A 150 8.82 18.43 12.47
C LYS A 150 7.66 19.43 12.44
N GLY A 151 7.47 20.18 13.51
CA GLY A 151 6.38 21.16 13.62
C GLY A 151 4.97 20.54 13.68
N GLU A 152 3.97 21.37 13.43
CA GLU A 152 2.55 20.98 13.45
C GLU A 152 1.94 20.88 12.04
N ASN A 153 2.54 21.55 11.08
CA ASN A 153 2.17 21.51 9.67
C ASN A 153 3.31 20.96 8.83
N LEU A 154 2.99 20.48 7.67
CA LEU A 154 3.97 19.98 6.72
C LEU A 154 4.40 21.12 5.81
N ASP A 155 5.61 21.62 6.02
CA ASP A 155 6.21 22.67 5.21
C ASP A 155 7.14 22.11 4.13
N LEU A 156 7.56 22.98 3.19
CA LEU A 156 8.48 22.61 2.13
C LEU A 156 9.83 22.14 2.69
N GLY A 157 10.33 21.02 2.18
CA GLY A 157 11.57 20.41 2.62
C GLY A 157 11.44 19.62 3.92
N GLU A 158 10.25 19.48 4.49
CA GLU A 158 10.06 18.77 5.74
C GLU A 158 9.65 17.32 5.54
N PRO A 159 10.19 16.42 6.37
CA PRO A 159 9.80 15.02 6.36
C PRO A 159 8.48 14.80 7.11
N TYR A 160 7.74 13.80 6.68
CA TYR A 160 6.53 13.31 7.34
C TYR A 160 6.48 11.79 7.35
N PHE A 161 5.72 11.25 8.28
CA PHE A 161 5.50 9.82 8.41
C PHE A 161 4.10 9.45 7.95
N VAL A 162 3.97 8.30 7.28
CA VAL A 162 2.68 7.66 6.94
C VAL A 162 2.72 6.22 7.42
N GLY A 163 1.78 5.87 8.28
CA GLY A 163 1.57 4.49 8.73
C GLY A 163 0.19 3.99 8.35
N SER A 164 0.06 2.71 8.03
CA SER A 164 -1.26 2.11 7.86
C SER A 164 -1.28 0.62 8.10
N PHE A 165 -2.43 0.11 8.54
CA PHE A 165 -2.73 -1.31 8.45
C PHE A 165 -4.00 -1.54 7.61
N GLU A 166 -4.06 -2.68 6.96
CA GLU A 166 -5.18 -3.03 6.10
C GLU A 166 -5.51 -4.52 6.21
N ASN A 167 -6.80 -4.82 6.36
CA ASN A 167 -7.35 -6.17 6.28
C ASN A 167 -8.11 -6.34 4.96
N LEU A 168 -7.97 -7.51 4.35
CA LEU A 168 -8.58 -7.84 3.07
C LEU A 168 -9.25 -9.21 3.16
N LEU A 169 -10.44 -9.28 2.57
CA LEU A 169 -11.16 -10.52 2.30
C LEU A 169 -11.34 -10.65 0.79
N SER A 170 -10.88 -11.75 0.21
CA SER A 170 -11.08 -12.08 -1.20
C SER A 170 -11.98 -13.29 -1.31
N VAL A 171 -13.04 -13.19 -2.12
CA VAL A 171 -13.98 -14.27 -2.38
C VAL A 171 -14.14 -14.47 -3.88
N SER A 172 -14.22 -15.73 -4.33
CA SER A 172 -14.44 -16.06 -5.72
C SER A 172 -15.20 -17.39 -5.85
N LYS A 173 -15.87 -17.59 -6.97
CA LYS A 173 -16.62 -18.82 -7.21
C LYS A 173 -15.68 -20.04 -7.24
N GLY A 174 -16.00 -21.05 -6.47
CA GLY A 174 -15.29 -22.33 -6.47
C GLY A 174 -13.97 -22.35 -5.71
N ASN A 175 -13.58 -21.25 -5.04
CA ASN A 175 -12.38 -21.21 -4.21
C ASN A 175 -12.72 -20.83 -2.77
N SER A 176 -11.88 -21.24 -1.82
CA SER A 176 -11.95 -20.80 -0.43
C SER A 176 -11.71 -19.29 -0.32
N SER A 177 -12.31 -18.67 0.67
CA SER A 177 -12.05 -17.26 0.98
C SER A 177 -10.63 -17.07 1.46
N GLN A 178 -9.97 -16.00 0.99
CA GLN A 178 -8.60 -15.66 1.38
C GLN A 178 -8.60 -14.38 2.22
N TYR A 179 -7.81 -14.38 3.28
CA TYR A 179 -7.66 -13.27 4.21
C TYR A 179 -6.22 -12.78 4.20
N ASP A 180 -6.03 -11.49 3.89
CA ASP A 180 -4.71 -10.88 3.91
C ASP A 180 -4.66 -9.77 4.95
N PHE A 181 -3.49 -9.62 5.57
CA PHE A 181 -3.16 -8.50 6.43
C PHE A 181 -1.98 -7.72 5.83
N ARG A 182 -1.99 -6.38 5.98
CA ARG A 182 -0.91 -5.52 5.51
C ARG A 182 -0.58 -4.47 6.55
N LEU A 183 0.71 -4.28 6.77
CA LEU A 183 1.26 -3.21 7.60
C LEU A 183 2.23 -2.39 6.75
N THR A 184 2.01 -1.08 6.69
CA THR A 184 2.83 -0.17 5.87
C THR A 184 3.39 0.94 6.73
N GLY A 185 4.67 1.26 6.56
CA GLY A 185 5.33 2.42 7.12
C GLY A 185 6.17 3.11 6.06
N GLN A 186 5.98 4.43 5.90
CA GLN A 186 6.71 5.23 4.91
C GLN A 186 7.12 6.57 5.52
N VAL A 187 8.28 7.05 5.09
CA VAL A 187 8.72 8.43 5.32
C VAL A 187 8.63 9.15 3.98
N GLY A 188 8.04 10.33 4.01
CA GLY A 188 7.93 11.20 2.86
C GLY A 188 8.67 12.52 3.07
N LEU A 189 8.94 13.19 1.97
CA LEU A 189 9.52 14.53 1.92
C LEU A 189 8.71 15.38 0.95
N GLN A 190 8.28 16.56 1.38
CA GLN A 190 7.65 17.55 0.49
C GLN A 190 8.73 18.39 -0.19
N ILE A 191 9.11 18.01 -1.42
CA ILE A 191 10.20 18.66 -2.15
C ILE A 191 9.76 20.00 -2.73
N GLY A 192 8.52 20.09 -3.14
CA GLY A 192 7.94 21.29 -3.73
C GLY A 192 6.48 21.47 -3.35
N PRO A 193 5.84 22.58 -3.73
CA PRO A 193 4.43 22.81 -3.43
C PRO A 193 3.52 21.72 -3.98
N THR A 194 3.90 21.11 -5.09
CA THR A 194 3.13 20.09 -5.81
C THR A 194 3.75 18.70 -5.77
N LEU A 195 5.04 18.55 -5.35
CA LEU A 195 5.79 17.29 -5.43
C LEU A 195 6.11 16.73 -4.05
N LYS A 196 5.71 15.49 -3.82
CA LYS A 196 6.07 14.67 -2.65
C LYS A 196 6.79 13.41 -3.09
N LEU A 197 7.87 13.07 -2.40
CA LEU A 197 8.51 11.76 -2.52
C LEU A 197 8.29 10.96 -1.23
N GLN A 198 8.11 9.67 -1.36
CA GLN A 198 7.96 8.74 -0.23
C GLN A 198 8.81 7.50 -0.46
N ALA A 199 9.39 6.97 0.61
CA ALA A 199 10.04 5.68 0.62
C ALA A 199 9.66 4.92 1.90
N GLY A 200 9.55 3.62 1.83
CA GLY A 200 9.20 2.82 2.99
C GLY A 200 9.02 1.35 2.69
N MET A 201 8.40 0.67 3.64
CA MET A 201 8.19 -0.77 3.57
C MET A 201 6.73 -1.12 3.84
N GLU A 202 6.30 -2.19 3.20
CA GLU A 202 5.02 -2.84 3.51
C GLU A 202 5.28 -4.33 3.73
N TYR A 203 4.81 -4.83 4.87
CA TYR A 203 4.73 -6.25 5.17
C TYR A 203 3.32 -6.74 4.86
N ARG A 204 3.22 -7.87 4.18
CA ARG A 204 1.96 -8.57 3.92
C ARG A 204 2.04 -10.00 4.44
N LEU A 205 1.02 -10.38 5.17
CA LEU A 205 0.72 -11.75 5.48
C LEU A 205 -0.47 -12.15 4.58
N GLU A 206 -0.16 -12.86 3.49
CA GLU A 206 -1.17 -13.25 2.52
C GLU A 206 -1.75 -14.62 2.91
N ASP A 207 -3.08 -14.71 2.86
CA ASP A 207 -3.88 -15.89 3.21
C ASP A 207 -3.56 -16.43 4.62
N TYR A 208 -3.62 -15.54 5.62
CA TYR A 208 -3.23 -15.88 7.00
C TYR A 208 -4.14 -16.91 7.68
N ALA A 209 -5.31 -17.22 7.11
CA ALA A 209 -6.21 -18.27 7.57
C ALA A 209 -5.88 -19.65 6.98
N SER A 210 -4.95 -19.73 6.02
CA SER A 210 -4.51 -20.99 5.43
C SER A 210 -3.46 -21.70 6.31
N SER A 211 -3.24 -22.99 6.04
CA SER A 211 -2.17 -23.77 6.69
C SER A 211 -0.76 -23.30 6.30
N PHE A 212 -0.63 -22.59 5.17
CA PHE A 212 0.65 -22.11 4.64
C PHE A 212 0.56 -20.63 4.23
N PRO A 213 0.50 -19.70 5.20
CA PRO A 213 0.47 -18.28 4.91
C PRO A 213 1.78 -17.83 4.24
N LYS A 214 1.68 -16.81 3.36
CA LYS A 214 2.84 -16.27 2.66
C LYS A 214 3.28 -14.95 3.28
N ASN A 215 4.57 -14.85 3.56
CA ASN A 215 5.20 -13.63 4.03
C ASN A 215 5.76 -12.85 2.84
N VAL A 216 5.35 -11.61 2.69
CA VAL A 216 5.76 -10.78 1.56
C VAL A 216 6.20 -9.41 2.05
N ILE A 217 7.40 -8.99 1.66
CA ILE A 217 7.93 -7.66 1.97
C ILE A 217 7.99 -6.84 0.68
N PHE A 218 7.56 -5.59 0.79
CA PHE A 218 7.69 -4.60 -0.26
C PHE A 218 8.60 -3.47 0.17
N LEU A 219 9.56 -3.11 -0.67
CA LEU A 219 10.17 -1.80 -0.67
C LEU A 219 9.32 -0.89 -1.56
N LEU A 220 8.83 0.18 -0.99
CA LEU A 220 7.95 1.13 -1.67
C LEU A 220 8.73 2.41 -1.96
N THR A 221 8.62 2.92 -3.18
CA THR A 221 9.07 4.26 -3.56
C THR A 221 7.97 4.94 -4.36
N THR A 222 7.58 6.14 -3.94
CA THR A 222 6.47 6.85 -4.57
C THR A 222 6.87 8.29 -4.87
N ALA A 223 6.60 8.73 -6.09
CA ALA A 223 6.59 10.15 -6.45
C ALA A 223 5.13 10.55 -6.68
N GLN A 224 4.69 11.60 -5.99
CA GLN A 224 3.33 12.13 -6.08
C GLN A 224 3.37 13.59 -6.52
N LEU A 225 2.75 13.87 -7.65
CA LEU A 225 2.51 15.22 -8.17
C LEU A 225 1.05 15.58 -7.97
N SER A 226 0.78 16.76 -7.44
CA SER A 226 -0.59 17.27 -7.22
C SER A 226 -0.73 18.69 -7.78
N LEU A 227 -1.68 18.90 -8.70
CA LEU A 227 -2.00 20.16 -9.37
C LEU A 227 -3.45 20.57 -9.09
#